data_cac1d89dbb31e6a3bb98795d2a393b4a
#
_entry.id   cac1d89dbb31e6a3bb98795d2a393b4a
#
_cell.length_a   1.000
_cell.length_b   1.000
_cell.length_c   1.000
_cell.angle_alpha   90.00
_cell.angle_beta   90.00
_cell.angle_gamma   90.00
#
_symmetry.space_group_name_H-M   'P 1'
#
loop_
_entity.id
_entity.type
_entity.pdbx_description
1 polymer ?
#
loop_
_entity_poly.entity_id
_entity_poly.type
_entity_poly.pdbx_seq_one_letter_code
_entity_poly.pdbx_strand_id
1 'polypeptide(L)'
;MSFLYFIRHGQAGSRDNYDVLSELGQSQARLLGEHFVAQEVEFEAIYSGNLRRQRQTAEAVCEAFTRPGHAAPDIIGDERWNEFSLLSVYKAIARRLMEESAEFTRDVEEMQEAIRRDPHTTSGATGRCDAAVIRAWMENRYTDYDGETWAAFRNRIKECAVQFHAQKNEKAIAVFTSATPIAILAGASLGLTDEKLLDILGVIYNTSVTVMRARGDELRLFTFNAIPHLHPSMRTFR
;
A
#
# COMPACT_ATOMS: atom_id res chain seq x y z
N MET A 1 22.64 0.51 -11.92
CA MET A 1 21.20 0.64 -12.20
C MET A 1 20.45 0.18 -10.96
N SER A 2 19.72 1.07 -10.31
CA SER A 2 19.12 0.78 -9.00
C SER A 2 17.76 0.11 -9.16
N PHE A 3 17.55 -0.97 -8.43
CA PHE A 3 16.24 -1.58 -8.25
C PHE A 3 15.58 -0.99 -6.99
N LEU A 4 14.30 -0.68 -7.12
CA LEU A 4 13.46 -0.13 -6.08
C LEU A 4 12.40 -1.17 -5.74
N TYR A 5 12.39 -1.62 -4.50
CA TYR A 5 11.45 -2.58 -3.96
C TYR A 5 10.38 -1.84 -3.19
N PHE A 6 9.19 -1.68 -3.78
CA PHE A 6 8.03 -1.14 -3.09
C PHE A 6 7.28 -2.28 -2.43
N ILE A 7 7.16 -2.24 -1.12
CA ILE A 7 6.60 -3.30 -0.31
C ILE A 7 5.32 -2.78 0.37
N ARG A 8 4.21 -3.47 0.14
CA ARG A 8 2.99 -3.19 0.89
C ARG A 8 3.14 -3.71 2.31
N HIS A 9 2.66 -2.95 3.30
CA HIS A 9 2.63 -3.39 4.69
C HIS A 9 1.93 -4.76 4.86
N GLY A 10 2.26 -5.49 5.92
CA GLY A 10 1.58 -6.71 6.33
C GLY A 10 0.11 -6.49 6.65
N GLN A 11 -0.66 -7.58 6.83
CA GLN A 11 -2.06 -7.44 7.19
C GLN A 11 -2.21 -6.54 8.42
N ALA A 12 -3.05 -5.52 8.30
CA ALA A 12 -3.42 -4.64 9.38
C ALA A 12 -4.41 -5.31 10.34
N GLY A 13 -4.54 -4.78 11.53
CA GLY A 13 -5.57 -5.16 12.49
C GLY A 13 -6.99 -4.88 11.99
N SER A 14 -7.97 -5.08 12.86
CA SER A 14 -9.38 -4.76 12.58
C SER A 14 -9.56 -3.27 12.27
N ARG A 15 -10.77 -2.88 11.77
CA ARG A 15 -11.06 -1.49 11.44
C ARG A 15 -10.84 -0.53 12.62
N ASP A 16 -11.06 -0.99 13.84
CA ASP A 16 -10.88 -0.18 15.06
C ASP A 16 -9.40 0.00 15.46
N ASN A 17 -8.53 -0.87 14.96
CA ASN A 17 -7.08 -0.85 15.22
C ASN A 17 -6.28 -1.03 13.90
N TYR A 18 -6.72 -0.36 12.86
CA TYR A 18 -6.19 -0.57 11.49
C TYR A 18 -4.75 -0.13 11.31
N ASP A 19 -4.22 0.74 12.15
CA ASP A 19 -2.85 1.22 12.01
C ASP A 19 -1.78 0.34 12.67
N VAL A 20 -2.15 -0.86 13.12
CA VAL A 20 -1.22 -1.83 13.73
C VAL A 20 -1.27 -3.14 12.93
N LEU A 21 -0.15 -3.84 12.79
CA LEU A 21 -0.15 -5.17 12.18
C LEU A 21 -0.92 -6.18 13.03
N SER A 22 -1.68 -7.04 12.35
CA SER A 22 -2.20 -8.27 12.98
C SER A 22 -1.05 -9.26 13.25
N GLU A 23 -1.31 -10.32 14.01
CA GLU A 23 -0.35 -11.41 14.21
C GLU A 23 0.04 -12.07 12.89
N LEU A 24 -0.94 -12.23 11.98
CA LEU A 24 -0.68 -12.71 10.62
C LEU A 24 0.20 -11.72 9.84
N GLY A 25 -0.08 -10.41 9.94
CA GLY A 25 0.74 -9.38 9.28
C GLY A 25 2.17 -9.36 9.75
N GLN A 26 2.42 -9.55 11.03
CA GLN A 26 3.77 -9.70 11.60
C GLN A 26 4.47 -10.96 11.05
N SER A 27 3.73 -12.07 10.95
CA SER A 27 4.25 -13.33 10.38
C SER A 27 4.59 -13.19 8.90
N GLN A 28 3.72 -12.51 8.12
CA GLN A 28 3.96 -12.19 6.71
C GLN A 28 5.24 -11.35 6.54
N ALA A 29 5.45 -10.34 7.40
CA ALA A 29 6.63 -9.47 7.33
C ALA A 29 7.93 -10.22 7.66
N ARG A 30 7.91 -11.10 8.69
CA ARG A 30 9.08 -11.95 9.00
C ARG A 30 9.44 -12.87 7.84
N LEU A 31 8.46 -13.55 7.24
CA LEU A 31 8.68 -14.43 6.08
C LEU A 31 9.25 -13.66 4.89
N LEU A 32 8.83 -12.41 4.68
CA LEU A 32 9.42 -11.56 3.65
C LEU A 32 10.90 -11.27 3.93
N GLY A 33 11.23 -10.94 5.19
CA GLY A 33 12.63 -10.71 5.60
C GLY A 33 13.50 -11.96 5.39
N GLU A 34 13.02 -13.13 5.82
CA GLU A 34 13.69 -14.42 5.59
C GLU A 34 13.88 -14.71 4.09
N HIS A 35 12.87 -14.39 3.28
CA HIS A 35 12.95 -14.55 1.83
C HIS A 35 14.03 -13.64 1.22
N PHE A 36 14.09 -12.37 1.60
CA PHE A 36 15.14 -11.46 1.09
C PHE A 36 16.52 -11.94 1.47
N VAL A 37 16.71 -12.43 2.70
CA VAL A 37 17.98 -13.01 3.13
C VAL A 37 18.34 -14.26 2.32
N ALA A 38 17.38 -15.15 2.06
CA ALA A 38 17.59 -16.37 1.27
C ALA A 38 17.89 -16.08 -0.21
N GLN A 39 17.44 -14.92 -0.72
CA GLN A 39 17.72 -14.46 -2.07
C GLN A 39 18.95 -13.53 -2.15
N GLU A 40 19.70 -13.39 -1.06
CA GLU A 40 20.89 -12.53 -0.98
C GLU A 40 20.61 -11.07 -1.40
N VAL A 41 19.40 -10.58 -1.15
CA VAL A 41 19.04 -9.19 -1.45
C VAL A 41 19.70 -8.28 -0.43
N GLU A 42 20.48 -7.32 -0.90
CA GLU A 42 21.09 -6.27 -0.08
C GLU A 42 20.45 -4.92 -0.37
N PHE A 43 20.07 -4.22 0.71
CA PHE A 43 19.53 -2.87 0.61
C PHE A 43 20.60 -1.85 1.01
N GLU A 44 20.72 -0.78 0.21
CA GLU A 44 21.55 0.38 0.52
C GLU A 44 20.80 1.36 1.44
N ALA A 45 19.48 1.48 1.22
CA ALA A 45 18.61 2.33 2.02
C ALA A 45 17.23 1.68 2.17
N ILE A 46 16.62 1.91 3.32
CA ILE A 46 15.27 1.44 3.64
C ILE A 46 14.43 2.65 4.05
N TYR A 47 13.36 2.91 3.29
CA TYR A 47 12.38 3.94 3.57
C TYR A 47 11.09 3.33 4.08
N SER A 48 10.38 4.05 4.93
CA SER A 48 9.03 3.69 5.36
C SER A 48 8.16 4.93 5.47
N GLY A 49 6.90 4.81 5.09
CA GLY A 49 5.92 5.78 5.55
C GLY A 49 5.81 5.75 7.08
N ASN A 50 5.21 6.80 7.66
CA ASN A 50 5.12 6.99 9.10
C ASN A 50 3.93 6.27 9.77
N LEU A 51 3.05 5.62 8.98
CA LEU A 51 1.97 4.81 9.52
C LEU A 51 2.54 3.60 10.26
N ARG A 52 2.01 3.29 11.45
CA ARG A 52 2.55 2.23 12.32
C ARG A 52 2.66 0.89 11.59
N ARG A 53 1.64 0.50 10.82
CA ARG A 53 1.66 -0.74 10.04
C ARG A 53 2.77 -0.80 8.99
N GLN A 54 3.15 0.35 8.39
CA GLN A 54 4.25 0.44 7.44
C GLN A 54 5.60 0.28 8.17
N ARG A 55 5.79 1.00 9.26
CA ARG A 55 6.99 0.92 10.09
C ARG A 55 7.19 -0.45 10.71
N GLN A 56 6.16 -1.03 11.32
CA GLN A 56 6.22 -2.37 11.90
C GLN A 56 6.56 -3.45 10.85
N THR A 57 6.10 -3.27 9.61
CA THR A 57 6.48 -4.19 8.51
C THR A 57 7.96 -4.05 8.21
N ALA A 58 8.47 -2.81 8.08
CA ALA A 58 9.88 -2.56 7.83
C ALA A 58 10.77 -3.13 8.96
N GLU A 59 10.39 -2.87 10.20
CA GLU A 59 11.09 -3.36 11.40
C GLU A 59 11.17 -4.89 11.41
N ALA A 60 10.03 -5.58 11.22
CA ALA A 60 9.98 -7.05 11.21
C ALA A 60 10.78 -7.68 10.03
N VAL A 61 10.83 -7.01 8.88
CA VAL A 61 11.68 -7.44 7.75
C VAL A 61 13.16 -7.23 8.10
N CYS A 62 13.53 -6.10 8.70
CA CYS A 62 14.91 -5.78 9.05
C CYS A 62 15.48 -6.72 10.13
N GLU A 63 14.65 -7.22 11.05
CA GLU A 63 15.06 -8.20 12.06
C GLU A 63 15.70 -9.45 11.43
N ALA A 64 15.23 -9.90 10.26
CA ALA A 64 15.80 -11.06 9.56
C ALA A 64 17.23 -10.83 9.05
N PHE A 65 17.64 -9.58 8.81
CA PHE A 65 18.99 -9.23 8.37
C PHE A 65 20.00 -9.16 9.51
N THR A 66 19.54 -9.21 10.78
CA THR A 66 20.42 -9.11 11.94
C THR A 66 21.22 -10.40 12.11
N ARG A 67 22.43 -10.43 11.55
CA ARG A 67 23.43 -11.50 11.70
C ARG A 67 24.76 -10.91 12.11
N PRO A 68 25.65 -11.67 12.78
CA PRO A 68 27.00 -11.19 13.08
C PRO A 68 27.71 -10.68 11.80
N GLY A 69 28.03 -9.40 11.78
CA GLY A 69 28.68 -8.74 10.63
C GLY A 69 27.76 -8.19 9.54
N HIS A 70 26.43 -8.36 9.65
CA HIS A 70 25.46 -7.83 8.72
C HIS A 70 24.32 -7.18 9.50
N ALA A 71 24.10 -5.90 9.28
CA ALA A 71 22.95 -5.17 9.81
C ALA A 71 22.17 -4.56 8.62
N ALA A 72 20.87 -4.54 8.73
CA ALA A 72 20.04 -3.76 7.81
C ALA A 72 20.39 -2.27 7.96
N PRO A 73 20.27 -1.45 6.89
CA PRO A 73 20.31 -0.01 7.03
C PRO A 73 19.24 0.51 7.98
N ASP A 74 19.47 1.66 8.59
CA ASP A 74 18.47 2.36 9.39
C ASP A 74 17.21 2.67 8.55
N ILE A 75 16.03 2.58 9.17
CA ILE A 75 14.77 2.88 8.52
C ILE A 75 14.55 4.39 8.50
N ILE A 76 14.52 4.97 7.31
CA ILE A 76 14.27 6.39 7.07
C ILE A 76 12.75 6.60 6.98
N GLY A 77 12.18 7.30 7.96
CA GLY A 77 10.75 7.66 7.94
C GLY A 77 10.49 8.82 6.98
N ASP A 78 9.53 8.66 6.07
CA ASP A 78 9.09 9.70 5.15
C ASP A 78 7.57 9.65 4.96
N GLU A 79 6.86 10.62 5.54
CA GLU A 79 5.40 10.69 5.53
C GLU A 79 4.81 10.79 4.12
N ARG A 80 5.59 11.20 3.14
CA ARG A 80 5.15 11.24 1.74
C ARG A 80 4.82 9.85 1.21
N TRP A 81 5.25 8.77 1.85
CA TRP A 81 4.88 7.37 1.55
C TRP A 81 3.64 6.89 2.31
N ASN A 82 3.01 7.75 3.10
CA ASN A 82 1.78 7.39 3.79
C ASN A 82 0.64 7.14 2.81
N GLU A 83 -0.25 6.21 3.19
CA GLU A 83 -1.55 6.04 2.55
C GLU A 83 -2.44 7.25 2.81
N PHE A 84 -3.38 7.53 1.92
CA PHE A 84 -4.42 8.52 2.20
C PHE A 84 -5.33 8.06 3.36
N SER A 85 -6.02 9.01 3.99
CA SER A 85 -6.94 8.70 5.06
C SER A 85 -8.30 8.24 4.52
N LEU A 86 -8.47 6.92 4.32
CA LEU A 86 -9.76 6.36 3.88
C LEU A 86 -10.90 6.77 4.81
N LEU A 87 -10.67 6.81 6.12
CA LEU A 87 -11.69 7.24 7.09
C LEU A 87 -12.13 8.68 6.87
N SER A 88 -11.21 9.60 6.57
CA SER A 88 -11.55 11.00 6.27
C SER A 88 -12.36 11.12 5.00
N VAL A 89 -11.96 10.38 3.95
CA VAL A 89 -12.70 10.30 2.69
C VAL A 89 -14.11 9.74 2.89
N TYR A 90 -14.24 8.64 3.67
CA TYR A 90 -15.56 8.09 4.01
C TYR A 90 -16.44 9.08 4.73
N LYS A 91 -15.93 9.76 5.77
CA LYS A 91 -16.70 10.75 6.54
C LYS A 91 -17.23 11.90 5.66
N ALA A 92 -16.46 12.30 4.66
CA ALA A 92 -16.84 13.38 3.76
C ALA A 92 -17.83 12.95 2.67
N ILE A 93 -17.69 11.73 2.14
CA ILE A 93 -18.32 11.32 0.89
C ILE A 93 -19.48 10.33 1.09
N ALA A 94 -19.36 9.38 2.03
CA ALA A 94 -20.33 8.28 2.12
C ALA A 94 -21.76 8.73 2.37
N ARG A 95 -21.97 9.73 3.24
CA ARG A 95 -23.32 10.26 3.51
C ARG A 95 -23.99 10.77 2.23
N ARG A 96 -23.27 11.51 1.41
CA ARG A 96 -23.78 12.06 0.15
C ARG A 96 -24.11 10.99 -0.86
N LEU A 97 -23.22 9.97 -0.98
CA LEU A 97 -23.53 8.81 -1.82
C LEU A 97 -24.78 8.08 -1.34
N MET A 98 -25.04 7.99 -0.03
CA MET A 98 -26.28 7.40 0.50
C MET A 98 -27.52 8.26 0.16
N GLU A 99 -27.41 9.58 0.22
CA GLU A 99 -28.49 10.50 -0.17
C GLU A 99 -28.81 10.41 -1.68
N GLU A 100 -27.82 10.10 -2.52
CA GLU A 100 -27.94 10.02 -3.98
C GLU A 100 -28.30 8.62 -4.51
N SER A 101 -27.98 7.55 -3.74
CA SER A 101 -28.12 6.16 -4.20
C SER A 101 -28.68 5.23 -3.14
N ALA A 102 -29.90 4.77 -3.36
CA ALA A 102 -30.50 3.74 -2.52
C ALA A 102 -29.75 2.38 -2.62
N GLU A 103 -29.06 2.11 -3.73
CA GLU A 103 -28.20 0.94 -3.87
C GLU A 103 -26.99 1.04 -2.94
N PHE A 104 -26.30 2.17 -2.95
CA PHE A 104 -25.17 2.40 -2.04
C PHE A 104 -25.59 2.34 -0.58
N THR A 105 -26.79 2.84 -0.24
CA THR A 105 -27.34 2.73 1.14
C THR A 105 -27.49 1.26 1.55
N ARG A 106 -28.04 0.42 0.69
CA ARG A 106 -28.15 -1.04 0.95
C ARG A 106 -26.75 -1.69 1.10
N ASP A 107 -25.81 -1.31 0.25
CA ASP A 107 -24.43 -1.80 0.35
C ASP A 107 -23.77 -1.42 1.67
N VAL A 108 -24.03 -0.22 2.20
CA VAL A 108 -23.52 0.22 3.51
C VAL A 108 -24.11 -0.62 4.64
N GLU A 109 -25.42 -0.92 4.61
CA GLU A 109 -26.07 -1.79 5.60
C GLU A 109 -25.50 -3.21 5.56
N GLU A 110 -25.37 -3.80 4.37
CA GLU A 110 -24.76 -5.11 4.17
C GLU A 110 -23.27 -5.14 4.62
N MET A 111 -22.52 -4.08 4.32
CA MET A 111 -21.13 -3.92 4.76
C MET A 111 -21.04 -3.93 6.30
N GLN A 112 -21.92 -3.20 6.98
CA GLN A 112 -21.92 -3.16 8.44
C GLN A 112 -22.17 -4.53 9.05
N GLU A 113 -23.06 -5.33 8.46
CA GLU A 113 -23.30 -6.71 8.88
C GLU A 113 -22.10 -7.62 8.59
N ALA A 114 -21.49 -7.48 7.41
CA ALA A 114 -20.33 -8.27 7.02
C ALA A 114 -19.15 -8.02 7.96
N ILE A 115 -18.88 -6.74 8.32
CA ILE A 115 -17.81 -6.35 9.25
C ILE A 115 -18.06 -6.90 10.66
N ARG A 116 -19.31 -6.94 11.13
CA ARG A 116 -19.64 -7.57 12.43
C ARG A 116 -19.33 -9.06 12.46
N ARG A 117 -19.46 -9.77 11.32
CA ARG A 117 -19.16 -11.22 11.20
C ARG A 117 -17.66 -11.46 11.02
N ASP A 118 -17.01 -10.67 10.19
CA ASP A 118 -15.58 -10.74 9.89
C ASP A 118 -14.98 -9.31 9.83
N PRO A 119 -14.29 -8.86 10.90
CA PRO A 119 -13.69 -7.52 10.94
C PRO A 119 -12.59 -7.29 9.90
N HIS A 120 -12.10 -8.36 9.26
CA HIS A 120 -11.07 -8.28 8.22
C HIS A 120 -11.63 -8.38 6.79
N THR A 121 -12.96 -8.46 6.64
CA THR A 121 -13.56 -8.59 5.30
C THR A 121 -13.28 -7.38 4.42
N THR A 122 -12.94 -7.66 3.16
CA THR A 122 -12.71 -6.67 2.09
C THR A 122 -13.53 -6.97 0.83
N SER A 123 -14.29 -8.05 0.83
CA SER A 123 -15.08 -8.52 -0.31
C SER A 123 -16.56 -8.16 -0.17
N GLY A 124 -17.34 -8.48 -1.19
CA GLY A 124 -18.79 -8.25 -1.20
C GLY A 124 -19.13 -6.77 -1.07
N ALA A 125 -20.09 -6.44 -0.19
CA ALA A 125 -20.54 -5.07 0.04
C ALA A 125 -19.44 -4.15 0.54
N THR A 126 -18.49 -4.65 1.35
CA THR A 126 -17.35 -3.87 1.82
C THR A 126 -16.51 -3.38 0.64
N GLY A 127 -16.16 -4.26 -0.28
CA GLY A 127 -15.39 -3.90 -1.47
C GLY A 127 -16.16 -2.94 -2.40
N ARG A 128 -17.48 -3.12 -2.56
CA ARG A 128 -18.30 -2.20 -3.36
C ARG A 128 -18.37 -0.81 -2.75
N CYS A 129 -18.56 -0.70 -1.43
CA CYS A 129 -18.56 0.57 -0.73
C CYS A 129 -17.21 1.27 -0.83
N ASP A 130 -16.11 0.57 -0.57
CA ASP A 130 -14.77 1.12 -0.66
C ASP A 130 -14.49 1.63 -2.10
N ALA A 131 -14.82 0.84 -3.11
CA ALA A 131 -14.65 1.23 -4.51
C ALA A 131 -15.49 2.46 -4.89
N ALA A 132 -16.75 2.54 -4.44
CA ALA A 132 -17.63 3.67 -4.74
C ALA A 132 -17.13 4.97 -4.10
N VAL A 133 -16.71 4.91 -2.83
CA VAL A 133 -16.17 6.07 -2.09
C VAL A 133 -14.84 6.53 -2.70
N ILE A 134 -13.93 5.60 -2.98
CA ILE A 134 -12.62 5.93 -3.58
C ILE A 134 -12.84 6.50 -4.99
N ARG A 135 -13.73 5.94 -5.80
CA ARG A 135 -14.06 6.47 -7.13
C ARG A 135 -14.57 7.90 -7.06
N ALA A 136 -15.53 8.20 -6.18
CA ALA A 136 -16.07 9.55 -6.01
C ALA A 136 -14.99 10.56 -5.59
N TRP A 137 -14.05 10.12 -4.74
CA TRP A 137 -12.88 10.92 -4.35
C TRP A 137 -11.91 11.15 -5.51
N MET A 138 -11.60 10.12 -6.28
CA MET A 138 -10.73 10.21 -7.46
C MET A 138 -11.31 11.13 -8.54
N GLU A 139 -12.63 11.11 -8.74
CA GLU A 139 -13.36 11.98 -9.67
C GLU A 139 -13.51 13.42 -9.15
N ASN A 140 -13.08 13.70 -7.91
CA ASN A 140 -13.33 14.97 -7.22
C ASN A 140 -14.80 15.39 -7.26
N ARG A 141 -15.72 14.41 -7.08
CA ARG A 141 -17.16 14.60 -7.21
C ARG A 141 -17.72 15.60 -6.21
N TYR A 142 -17.11 15.71 -5.04
CA TYR A 142 -17.49 16.63 -3.98
C TYR A 142 -16.34 17.61 -3.68
N THR A 143 -16.42 18.79 -4.28
CA THR A 143 -15.35 19.78 -4.29
C THR A 143 -15.13 20.54 -2.98
N ASP A 144 -16.03 20.40 -2.02
CA ASP A 144 -15.95 20.97 -0.68
C ASP A 144 -15.28 20.04 0.36
N TYR A 145 -14.70 18.92 -0.08
CA TYR A 145 -13.83 18.10 0.74
C TYR A 145 -12.54 18.87 1.06
N ASP A 146 -12.30 19.13 2.35
CA ASP A 146 -11.16 19.92 2.85
C ASP A 146 -9.89 19.10 3.14
N GLY A 147 -9.94 17.80 2.92
CA GLY A 147 -8.78 16.90 3.06
C GLY A 147 -7.92 16.79 1.81
N GLU A 148 -6.96 15.86 1.85
CA GLU A 148 -6.07 15.61 0.71
C GLU A 148 -6.87 15.09 -0.50
N THR A 149 -6.87 15.84 -1.58
CA THR A 149 -7.53 15.43 -2.83
C THR A 149 -6.76 14.31 -3.53
N TRP A 150 -7.43 13.52 -4.39
CA TRP A 150 -6.76 12.51 -5.21
C TRP A 150 -5.59 13.08 -6.02
N ALA A 151 -5.76 14.25 -6.62
CA ALA A 151 -4.71 14.88 -7.40
C ALA A 151 -3.49 15.23 -6.54
N ALA A 152 -3.71 15.80 -5.34
CA ALA A 152 -2.63 16.13 -4.40
C ALA A 152 -1.90 14.87 -3.93
N PHE A 153 -2.64 13.84 -3.51
CA PHE A 153 -2.09 12.56 -3.08
C PHE A 153 -1.25 11.91 -4.18
N ARG A 154 -1.80 11.79 -5.40
CA ARG A 154 -1.10 11.22 -6.56
C ARG A 154 0.18 11.98 -6.89
N ASN A 155 0.15 13.31 -6.85
CA ASN A 155 1.32 14.13 -7.10
C ASN A 155 2.38 13.96 -6.01
N ARG A 156 1.97 13.94 -4.73
CA ARG A 156 2.87 13.69 -3.59
C ARG A 156 3.66 12.38 -3.76
N ILE A 157 2.98 11.30 -4.16
CA ILE A 157 3.65 10.00 -4.38
C ILE A 157 4.63 10.07 -5.55
N LYS A 158 4.24 10.68 -6.68
CA LYS A 158 5.12 10.83 -7.84
C LYS A 158 6.35 11.69 -7.53
N GLU A 159 6.15 12.83 -6.88
CA GLU A 159 7.24 13.73 -6.48
C GLU A 159 8.20 13.05 -5.48
N CYS A 160 7.65 12.28 -4.53
CA CYS A 160 8.47 11.51 -3.62
C CYS A 160 9.34 10.47 -4.34
N ALA A 161 8.84 9.87 -5.41
CA ALA A 161 9.59 8.89 -6.20
C ALA A 161 10.73 9.50 -7.04
N VAL A 162 10.66 10.81 -7.37
CA VAL A 162 11.69 11.51 -8.17
C VAL A 162 13.08 11.42 -7.52
N GLN A 163 13.16 11.39 -6.19
CA GLN A 163 14.44 11.25 -5.47
C GLN A 163 15.25 10.01 -5.89
N PHE A 164 14.59 9.00 -6.44
CA PHE A 164 15.24 7.76 -6.85
C PHE A 164 15.69 7.74 -8.31
N HIS A 165 15.28 8.70 -9.13
CA HIS A 165 15.59 8.72 -10.58
C HIS A 165 17.09 8.87 -10.85
N ALA A 166 17.77 9.71 -10.06
CA ALA A 166 19.19 10.01 -10.25
C ALA A 166 20.14 8.99 -9.58
N GLN A 167 19.58 8.03 -8.82
CA GLN A 167 20.43 7.11 -8.05
C GLN A 167 21.04 6.03 -8.96
N LYS A 168 22.37 5.94 -8.90
CA LYS A 168 23.16 4.94 -9.61
C LYS A 168 23.74 3.91 -8.64
N ASN A 169 22.91 3.42 -7.74
CA ASN A 169 23.33 2.51 -6.69
C ASN A 169 23.52 1.10 -7.25
N GLU A 170 24.46 0.36 -6.72
CA GLU A 170 24.68 -1.05 -7.02
C GLU A 170 23.68 -1.93 -6.26
N LYS A 171 23.32 -1.51 -5.03
CA LYS A 171 22.36 -2.20 -4.16
C LYS A 171 20.95 -1.69 -4.35
N ALA A 172 19.99 -2.47 -3.89
CA ALA A 172 18.58 -2.14 -3.95
C ALA A 172 18.17 -1.10 -2.89
N ILE A 173 17.03 -0.45 -3.13
CA ILE A 173 16.37 0.41 -2.14
C ILE A 173 15.00 -0.21 -1.83
N ALA A 174 14.67 -0.32 -0.55
CA ALA A 174 13.34 -0.75 -0.10
C ALA A 174 12.48 0.46 0.32
N VAL A 175 11.20 0.44 -0.04
CA VAL A 175 10.20 1.42 0.38
C VAL A 175 8.98 0.69 0.91
N PHE A 176 8.77 0.74 2.22
CA PHE A 176 7.61 0.16 2.88
C PHE A 176 6.47 1.17 2.89
N THR A 177 5.36 0.82 2.23
CA THR A 177 4.24 1.72 2.02
C THR A 177 2.91 0.95 1.99
N SER A 178 1.92 1.43 1.27
CA SER A 178 0.58 0.85 1.17
C SER A 178 0.18 0.58 -0.29
N ALA A 179 -1.01 0.04 -0.49
CA ALA A 179 -1.46 -0.38 -1.82
C ALA A 179 -1.58 0.78 -2.81
N THR A 180 -2.14 1.92 -2.38
CA THR A 180 -2.42 3.02 -3.32
C THR A 180 -1.15 3.72 -3.83
N PRO A 181 -0.13 4.03 -3.01
CA PRO A 181 1.16 4.49 -3.52
C PRO A 181 1.79 3.54 -4.54
N ILE A 182 1.76 2.22 -4.28
CA ILE A 182 2.29 1.21 -5.21
C ILE A 182 1.51 1.21 -6.52
N ALA A 183 0.17 1.24 -6.45
CA ALA A 183 -0.68 1.28 -7.64
C ALA A 183 -0.42 2.54 -8.50
N ILE A 184 -0.26 3.71 -7.87
CA ILE A 184 0.06 4.97 -8.56
C ILE A 184 1.36 4.85 -9.37
N LEU A 185 2.41 4.32 -8.76
CA LEU A 185 3.71 4.17 -9.42
C LEU A 185 3.68 3.13 -10.53
N ALA A 186 3.10 1.96 -10.26
CA ALA A 186 2.93 0.91 -11.26
C ALA A 186 2.05 1.38 -12.42
N GLY A 187 0.93 2.04 -12.12
CA GLY A 187 0.03 2.61 -13.11
C GLY A 187 0.69 3.69 -13.96
N ALA A 188 1.50 4.57 -13.37
CA ALA A 188 2.26 5.56 -14.10
C ALA A 188 3.25 4.91 -15.08
N SER A 189 3.95 3.85 -14.65
CA SER A 189 4.86 3.09 -15.51
C SER A 189 4.16 2.39 -16.68
N LEU A 190 2.90 1.98 -16.48
CA LEU A 190 2.10 1.27 -17.49
C LEU A 190 1.20 2.20 -18.32
N GLY A 191 1.16 3.50 -18.03
CA GLY A 191 0.28 4.45 -18.70
C GLY A 191 -1.20 4.23 -18.39
N LEU A 192 -1.53 3.73 -17.20
CA LEU A 192 -2.92 3.48 -16.79
C LEU A 192 -3.66 4.79 -16.47
N THR A 193 -4.94 4.82 -16.81
CA THR A 193 -5.85 5.86 -16.36
C THR A 193 -6.21 5.67 -14.88
N ASP A 194 -6.69 6.72 -14.22
CA ASP A 194 -7.12 6.65 -12.82
C ASP A 194 -8.25 5.62 -12.63
N GLU A 195 -9.15 5.46 -13.60
CA GLU A 195 -10.18 4.41 -13.57
C GLU A 195 -9.57 3.00 -13.51
N LYS A 196 -8.51 2.76 -14.31
CA LYS A 196 -7.81 1.47 -14.30
C LYS A 196 -6.97 1.22 -13.05
N LEU A 197 -6.59 2.28 -12.32
CA LEU A 197 -5.94 2.12 -11.03
C LEU A 197 -6.83 1.43 -10.00
N LEU A 198 -8.15 1.66 -10.02
CA LEU A 198 -9.09 0.97 -9.12
C LEU A 198 -9.07 -0.55 -9.32
N ASP A 199 -8.90 -1.02 -10.56
CA ASP A 199 -8.85 -2.45 -10.86
C ASP A 199 -7.64 -3.14 -10.20
N ILE A 200 -6.51 -2.43 -10.07
CA ILE A 200 -5.29 -3.00 -9.49
C ILE A 200 -5.15 -2.73 -7.98
N LEU A 201 -5.82 -1.72 -7.44
CA LEU A 201 -5.80 -1.40 -6.00
C LEU A 201 -6.29 -2.56 -5.13
N GLY A 202 -7.39 -3.19 -5.54
CA GLY A 202 -8.04 -4.25 -4.78
C GLY A 202 -7.29 -5.59 -4.77
N VAL A 203 -6.26 -5.75 -5.61
CA VAL A 203 -5.56 -7.05 -5.79
C VAL A 203 -4.12 -7.05 -5.28
N ILE A 204 -3.61 -5.94 -4.74
CA ILE A 204 -2.26 -5.88 -4.19
C ILE A 204 -2.23 -6.61 -2.84
N TYR A 205 -1.46 -7.68 -2.74
CA TYR A 205 -1.35 -8.49 -1.51
C TYR A 205 -0.57 -7.76 -0.40
N ASN A 206 -0.91 -8.05 0.85
CA ASN A 206 -0.08 -7.67 1.98
C ASN A 206 1.31 -8.31 1.87
N THR A 207 2.34 -7.56 2.23
CA THR A 207 3.76 -7.87 2.06
C THR A 207 4.18 -8.20 0.62
N SER A 208 3.34 -7.91 -0.38
CA SER A 208 3.77 -8.07 -1.76
C SER A 208 4.90 -7.12 -2.11
N VAL A 209 5.75 -7.59 -3.01
CA VAL A 209 6.90 -6.86 -3.54
C VAL A 209 6.61 -6.42 -4.97
N THR A 210 6.66 -5.12 -5.21
CA THR A 210 6.63 -4.53 -6.55
C THR A 210 8.01 -3.94 -6.82
N VAL A 211 8.70 -4.46 -7.82
CA VAL A 211 10.05 -4.01 -8.17
C VAL A 211 9.96 -3.07 -9.35
N MET A 212 10.60 -1.92 -9.21
CA MET A 212 10.75 -0.95 -10.28
C MET A 212 12.24 -0.66 -10.53
N ARG A 213 12.55 -0.19 -11.72
CA ARG A 213 13.89 0.15 -12.13
C ARG A 213 13.93 1.61 -12.54
N ALA A 214 14.85 2.37 -11.95
CA ALA A 214 15.12 3.75 -12.38
C ALA A 214 15.84 3.76 -13.74
N ARG A 215 15.31 4.53 -14.70
CA ARG A 215 15.90 4.74 -16.03
C ARG A 215 15.67 6.18 -16.48
N GLY A 216 16.71 6.99 -16.38
CA GLY A 216 16.58 8.44 -16.60
C GLY A 216 15.66 9.06 -15.55
N ASP A 217 14.65 9.75 -16.00
CA ASP A 217 13.61 10.40 -15.21
C ASP A 217 12.33 9.57 -15.01
N GLU A 218 12.39 8.26 -15.32
CA GLU A 218 11.26 7.34 -15.22
C GLU A 218 11.55 6.17 -14.29
N LEU A 219 10.51 5.68 -13.64
CA LEU A 219 10.47 4.37 -12.98
C LEU A 219 9.75 3.37 -13.89
N ARG A 220 10.43 2.29 -14.27
CA ARG A 220 9.84 1.23 -15.08
C ARG A 220 9.51 0.03 -14.24
N LEU A 221 8.30 -0.48 -14.38
CA LEU A 221 7.84 -1.68 -13.70
C LEU A 221 8.64 -2.90 -14.19
N PHE A 222 9.19 -3.66 -13.24
CA PHE A 222 9.94 -4.89 -13.48
C PHE A 222 9.18 -6.11 -12.97
N THR A 223 8.61 -6.02 -11.76
CA THR A 223 7.77 -7.06 -11.15
C THR A 223 6.63 -6.38 -10.43
N PHE A 224 5.43 -6.93 -10.49
CA PHE A 224 4.26 -6.39 -9.80
C PHE A 224 3.65 -7.42 -8.86
N ASN A 225 3.38 -7.01 -7.61
CA ASN A 225 2.58 -7.74 -6.64
C ASN A 225 3.05 -9.17 -6.36
N ALA A 226 4.37 -9.40 -6.33
CA ALA A 226 4.96 -10.72 -6.10
C ALA A 226 4.90 -11.11 -4.62
N ILE A 227 4.53 -12.37 -4.33
CA ILE A 227 4.39 -12.93 -2.98
C ILE A 227 5.05 -14.32 -2.85
N PRO A 228 6.30 -14.53 -3.34
CA PRO A 228 6.92 -15.86 -3.35
C PRO A 228 7.17 -16.42 -1.95
N HIS A 229 7.19 -15.57 -0.93
CA HIS A 229 7.38 -15.92 0.49
C HIS A 229 6.10 -16.38 1.19
N LEU A 230 4.91 -16.22 0.57
CA LEU A 230 3.64 -16.51 1.23
C LEU A 230 2.99 -17.81 0.74
N HIS A 231 2.77 -18.72 1.69
CA HIS A 231 1.86 -19.85 1.45
C HIS A 231 0.44 -19.35 1.12
N PRO A 232 -0.35 -20.03 0.28
CA PRO A 232 -1.71 -19.60 -0.09
C PRO A 232 -2.62 -19.24 1.09
N SER A 233 -2.53 -19.98 2.21
CA SER A 233 -3.33 -19.71 3.42
C SER A 233 -2.97 -18.42 4.16
N MET A 234 -1.84 -17.80 3.83
CA MET A 234 -1.38 -16.55 4.44
C MET A 234 -1.60 -15.31 3.56
N ARG A 235 -2.20 -15.48 2.38
CA ARG A 235 -2.42 -14.39 1.44
C ARG A 235 -3.61 -13.55 1.84
N THR A 236 -3.40 -12.25 2.00
CA THR A 236 -4.45 -11.28 2.36
C THR A 236 -4.30 -10.00 1.54
N PHE A 237 -5.39 -9.25 1.41
CA PHE A 237 -5.45 -8.01 0.61
C PHE A 237 -5.71 -6.76 1.45
N ARG A 238 -5.79 -6.89 2.76
CA ARG A 238 -6.17 -5.78 3.63
C ARG A 238 -5.02 -5.22 4.47
#